data_6029cde888f444c8c6636054a87a35c6
#
_entry.id   6029cde888f444c8c6636054a87a35c6
#
_cell.length_a   1.000
_cell.length_b   1.000
_cell.length_c   1.000
_cell.angle_alpha   90.00
_cell.angle_beta   90.00
_cell.angle_gamma   90.00
#
_symmetry.space_group_name_H-M   'P 1'
#
loop_
_entity.id
_entity.type
_entity.pdbx_description
1 polymer ?
#
loop_
_entity_poly.entity_id
_entity_poly.type
_entity_poly.pdbx_seq_one_letter_code
_entity_poly.pdbx_strand_id
1 'polypeptide(L)'
;MTMTIQQYEKLRPIANVSRDGSSKLFYTTPNQIAMWRVQTLFTKEPATIEWLDRLKPDDVLLDVGANVGMYTVYAARQRGAKVYAFEPESQNFALLVKNIVLNKINGRVIPFCAALSDCVSISTLYLSDFAWDGGSSCHSFGAEVGFDLKPRKSPLAQGCLSYTIDQAIEHGAIEVPTHIKIDVDGFEHKVIGGALKTLANPKVRSLCIEINPALDEHQALIRQMAELGFYFDQQQVDKVARTSGSFEGCAEYVFDRLSDRLSIAPSDLECARSPEPGSEAESVLQHILDKVSATPVTTDPYPYVVIDNIFPEDYYQKILTLFPHADQMIPLGDTGRVTPGSYEQRLVTLFTEEHFSKLNPEQQAFWRDMASWMYSETFLSSIVEKFKPWCSNLLSKKSDAKRSIDIRSDALIVNDQTRYEIGPHTDAPHRLISFLFYLPSDDTQKHLGTSIYTHQDPTFTCPGGPHYKFEYFNKQKTVEFLPNRLMMFVRTGKSFHGVEEVKDENVSRRLLINNVRMI
;
A
#
# COMPACT_ATOMS: atom_id res chain seq x y z
N MET A 1 34.56 47.02 18.48
CA MET A 1 35.14 46.14 19.53
C MET A 1 35.62 44.88 18.84
N THR A 2 36.89 44.54 18.99
CA THR A 2 37.44 43.27 18.48
C THR A 2 37.21 42.18 19.51
N MET A 3 36.52 41.13 19.15
CA MET A 3 36.30 39.95 19.99
C MET A 3 37.59 39.12 20.00
N THR A 4 38.04 38.62 21.16
CA THR A 4 39.14 37.66 21.24
C THR A 4 38.68 36.25 20.85
N ILE A 5 39.61 35.39 20.43
CA ILE A 5 39.32 33.96 20.14
C ILE A 5 38.68 33.30 21.36
N GLN A 6 39.17 33.55 22.58
CA GLN A 6 38.59 33.00 23.80
C GLN A 6 37.15 33.47 24.07
N GLN A 7 36.81 34.70 23.66
CA GLN A 7 35.43 35.18 23.72
C GLN A 7 34.54 34.51 22.64
N TYR A 8 35.09 34.34 21.42
CA TYR A 8 34.41 33.65 20.34
C TYR A 8 34.13 32.19 20.69
N GLU A 9 35.08 31.44 21.22
CA GLU A 9 34.93 30.04 21.65
C GLU A 9 33.87 29.86 22.77
N LYS A 10 33.60 30.88 23.53
CA LYS A 10 32.52 30.90 24.56
C LYS A 10 31.14 31.21 23.98
N LEU A 11 31.07 31.77 22.77
CA LEU A 11 29.84 32.01 22.05
C LEU A 11 29.38 30.70 21.37
N ARG A 12 28.57 29.94 22.11
CA ARG A 12 27.88 28.76 21.55
C ARG A 12 26.39 29.03 21.61
N PRO A 13 25.81 29.67 20.58
CA PRO A 13 24.38 29.91 20.55
C PRO A 13 23.65 28.57 20.42
N ILE A 14 22.96 28.18 21.47
CA ILE A 14 22.22 26.93 21.57
C ILE A 14 20.79 27.29 21.96
N ALA A 15 19.85 26.84 21.14
CA ALA A 15 18.43 26.85 21.49
C ALA A 15 17.98 25.45 21.94
N ASN A 16 16.91 25.41 22.71
CA ASN A 16 16.25 24.18 23.06
C ASN A 16 14.76 24.29 22.77
N VAL A 17 14.16 23.16 22.42
CA VAL A 17 12.74 23.06 22.18
C VAL A 17 12.21 21.77 22.80
N SER A 18 10.98 21.80 23.29
CA SER A 18 10.27 20.66 23.85
C SER A 18 8.81 20.78 23.46
N ARG A 19 8.17 19.65 23.18
CA ARG A 19 6.75 19.59 22.81
C ARG A 19 5.84 19.73 24.03
N ASP A 20 6.24 19.13 25.15
CA ASP A 20 5.46 19.00 26.38
C ASP A 20 6.21 19.45 27.65
N GLY A 21 7.40 20.01 27.48
CA GLY A 21 8.27 20.44 28.58
C GLY A 21 9.04 19.30 29.25
N SER A 22 8.77 18.04 28.95
CA SER A 22 9.37 16.88 29.64
C SER A 22 10.76 16.52 29.11
N SER A 23 10.96 16.60 27.80
CA SER A 23 12.23 16.23 27.15
C SER A 23 12.68 17.33 26.20
N LYS A 24 13.89 17.86 26.44
CA LYS A 24 14.46 18.95 25.65
C LYS A 24 15.37 18.42 24.56
N LEU A 25 15.21 18.98 23.37
CA LEU A 25 16.12 18.84 22.23
C LEU A 25 16.97 20.10 22.13
N PHE A 26 18.24 19.96 21.87
CA PHE A 26 19.20 21.05 21.82
C PHE A 26 19.76 21.21 20.42
N TYR A 27 19.82 22.43 19.92
CA TYR A 27 20.32 22.75 18.60
C TYR A 27 21.26 23.92 18.62
N THR A 28 22.34 23.85 17.86
CA THR A 28 23.22 24.96 17.56
C THR A 28 22.51 25.94 16.64
N THR A 29 22.43 27.21 17.03
CA THR A 29 21.69 28.26 16.31
C THR A 29 22.60 29.44 15.96
N PRO A 30 23.59 29.25 15.06
CA PRO A 30 24.59 30.28 14.77
C PRO A 30 24.02 31.48 13.99
N ASN A 31 22.85 31.31 13.37
CA ASN A 31 22.17 32.32 12.58
C ASN A 31 20.64 32.24 12.75
N GLN A 32 19.92 33.22 12.17
CA GLN A 32 18.46 33.30 12.28
C GLN A 32 17.73 32.14 11.59
N ILE A 33 18.26 31.59 10.49
CA ILE A 33 17.65 30.47 9.78
C ILE A 33 17.65 29.22 10.66
N ALA A 34 18.79 28.91 11.27
CA ALA A 34 18.88 27.80 12.21
C ALA A 34 17.96 28.01 13.43
N MET A 35 17.86 29.23 13.96
CA MET A 35 16.93 29.56 15.05
C MET A 35 15.47 29.37 14.63
N TRP A 36 15.10 29.84 13.45
CA TRP A 36 13.75 29.66 12.90
C TRP A 36 13.37 28.19 12.76
N ARG A 37 14.29 27.34 12.27
CA ARG A 37 14.07 25.89 12.20
C ARG A 37 13.76 25.28 13.56
N VAL A 38 14.47 25.69 14.61
CA VAL A 38 14.21 25.22 15.98
C VAL A 38 12.84 25.67 16.47
N GLN A 39 12.51 26.94 16.26
CA GLN A 39 11.22 27.50 16.70
C GLN A 39 10.03 26.85 15.98
N THR A 40 10.20 26.41 14.75
CA THR A 40 9.14 25.83 13.91
C THR A 40 9.15 24.30 13.84
N LEU A 41 10.01 23.60 14.60
CA LEU A 41 10.15 22.14 14.54
C LEU A 41 8.81 21.40 14.60
N PHE A 42 7.88 21.84 15.43
CA PHE A 42 6.59 21.16 15.62
C PHE A 42 5.44 21.74 14.79
N THR A 43 5.69 22.83 14.07
CA THR A 43 4.62 23.57 13.37
C THR A 43 4.83 23.69 11.87
N LYS A 44 6.08 23.60 11.37
CA LYS A 44 6.38 23.71 9.94
C LYS A 44 5.87 22.48 9.18
N GLU A 45 6.15 21.29 9.69
CA GLU A 45 5.82 20.00 9.07
C GLU A 45 5.18 19.06 10.12
N PRO A 46 3.95 19.32 10.53
CA PRO A 46 3.30 18.54 11.59
C PRO A 46 3.12 17.06 11.22
N ALA A 47 2.89 16.75 9.94
CA ALA A 47 2.78 15.38 9.46
C ALA A 47 4.09 14.59 9.64
N THR A 48 5.24 15.22 9.39
CA THR A 48 6.55 14.60 9.64
C THR A 48 6.72 14.24 11.11
N ILE A 49 6.36 15.13 12.03
CA ILE A 49 6.44 14.87 13.48
C ILE A 49 5.47 13.76 13.90
N GLU A 50 4.22 13.80 13.44
CA GLU A 50 3.23 12.75 13.72
C GLU A 50 3.67 11.37 13.19
N TRP A 51 4.31 11.35 12.03
CA TRP A 51 4.88 10.13 11.46
C TRP A 51 6.09 9.63 12.28
N LEU A 52 7.01 10.51 12.66
CA LEU A 52 8.15 10.17 13.51
C LEU A 52 7.72 9.66 14.89
N ASP A 53 6.59 10.15 15.44
CA ASP A 53 6.03 9.67 16.70
C ASP A 53 5.64 8.18 16.68
N ARG A 54 5.49 7.59 15.50
CA ARG A 54 5.19 6.16 15.30
C ARG A 54 6.42 5.26 15.45
N LEU A 55 7.64 5.83 15.38
CA LEU A 55 8.89 5.08 15.46
C LEU A 55 9.08 4.46 16.85
N LYS A 56 9.68 3.27 16.86
CA LYS A 56 10.05 2.50 18.05
C LYS A 56 11.59 2.48 18.22
N PRO A 57 12.12 2.15 19.41
CA PRO A 57 13.56 2.11 19.65
C PRO A 57 14.37 1.18 18.72
N ASP A 58 13.72 0.11 18.21
CA ASP A 58 14.37 -0.86 17.31
C ASP A 58 14.23 -0.49 15.83
N ASP A 59 13.57 0.63 15.53
CA ASP A 59 13.43 1.10 14.16
C ASP A 59 14.69 1.76 13.64
N VAL A 60 14.89 1.63 12.32
CA VAL A 60 15.98 2.26 11.59
C VAL A 60 15.38 3.30 10.65
N LEU A 61 15.70 4.57 10.90
CA LEU A 61 15.32 5.68 10.03
C LEU A 61 16.45 5.99 9.06
N LEU A 62 16.15 6.13 7.78
CA LEU A 62 16.97 6.80 6.79
C LEU A 62 16.41 8.21 6.56
N ASP A 63 17.19 9.23 6.91
CA ASP A 63 16.83 10.66 6.77
C ASP A 63 17.61 11.25 5.60
N VAL A 64 16.94 11.44 4.46
CA VAL A 64 17.50 11.94 3.20
C VAL A 64 17.18 13.41 3.04
N GLY A 65 18.22 14.25 2.96
CA GLY A 65 18.09 15.69 3.04
C GLY A 65 17.95 16.15 4.51
N ALA A 66 18.84 15.62 5.39
CA ALA A 66 18.73 15.84 6.83
C ALA A 66 18.93 17.31 7.25
N ASN A 67 19.49 18.16 6.36
CA ASN A 67 19.79 19.57 6.64
C ASN A 67 20.58 19.70 7.95
N VAL A 68 20.18 20.54 8.88
CA VAL A 68 20.84 20.69 10.19
C VAL A 68 20.43 19.63 11.22
N GLY A 69 19.67 18.59 10.80
CA GLY A 69 19.32 17.44 11.63
C GLY A 69 18.13 17.62 12.56
N MET A 70 17.15 18.46 12.21
CA MET A 70 15.97 18.70 13.06
C MET A 70 15.24 17.38 13.34
N TYR A 71 14.89 16.61 12.30
CA TYR A 71 14.15 15.35 12.39
C TYR A 71 15.05 14.16 12.79
N THR A 72 16.31 14.15 12.35
CA THR A 72 17.34 13.21 12.81
C THR A 72 17.45 13.21 14.34
N VAL A 73 17.60 14.41 14.94
CA VAL A 73 17.72 14.57 16.40
C VAL A 73 16.44 14.14 17.08
N TYR A 74 15.28 14.52 16.55
CA TYR A 74 13.98 14.12 17.09
C TYR A 74 13.84 12.59 17.12
N ALA A 75 14.05 11.93 16.00
CA ALA A 75 13.93 10.48 15.88
C ALA A 75 14.88 9.73 16.83
N ALA A 76 16.15 10.12 16.86
CA ALA A 76 17.14 9.44 17.69
C ALA A 76 16.96 9.72 19.19
N ARG A 77 16.66 10.98 19.57
CA ARG A 77 16.59 11.40 20.97
C ARG A 77 15.26 11.10 21.63
N GLN A 78 14.14 11.37 20.93
CA GLN A 78 12.79 11.20 21.48
C GLN A 78 12.24 9.79 21.27
N ARG A 79 12.54 9.17 20.12
CA ARG A 79 11.99 7.86 19.77
C ARG A 79 12.98 6.70 20.00
N GLY A 80 14.28 7.04 20.18
CA GLY A 80 15.32 6.04 20.40
C GLY A 80 15.71 5.26 19.14
N ALA A 81 15.25 5.69 17.98
CA ALA A 81 15.54 5.04 16.70
C ALA A 81 17.03 5.16 16.33
N LYS A 82 17.54 4.17 15.57
CA LYS A 82 18.81 4.29 14.87
C LYS A 82 18.59 5.13 13.62
N VAL A 83 19.49 6.07 13.31
CA VAL A 83 19.33 6.98 12.17
C VAL A 83 20.58 6.98 11.29
N TYR A 84 20.36 6.83 9.99
CA TYR A 84 21.33 7.15 8.95
C TYR A 84 20.90 8.45 8.28
N ALA A 85 21.71 9.51 8.40
CA ALA A 85 21.33 10.85 7.93
C ALA A 85 22.24 11.28 6.78
N PHE A 86 21.65 11.64 5.64
CA PHE A 86 22.38 12.11 4.45
C PHE A 86 22.10 13.60 4.24
N GLU A 87 23.18 14.39 4.20
CA GLU A 87 23.15 15.82 3.92
C GLU A 87 24.35 16.22 3.06
N PRO A 88 24.14 16.62 1.81
CA PRO A 88 25.25 16.92 0.92
C PRO A 88 25.89 18.30 1.10
N GLU A 89 25.16 19.30 1.65
CA GLU A 89 25.70 20.64 1.83
C GLU A 89 26.61 20.70 3.07
N SER A 90 27.83 21.16 2.88
CA SER A 90 28.91 21.05 3.87
C SER A 90 28.65 21.76 5.18
N GLN A 91 28.01 22.93 5.18
CA GLN A 91 27.71 23.71 6.39
C GLN A 91 26.50 23.15 7.13
N ASN A 92 25.47 22.71 6.41
CA ASN A 92 24.35 21.97 6.98
C ASN A 92 24.82 20.70 7.66
N PHE A 93 25.69 19.93 6.97
CA PHE A 93 26.29 18.73 7.53
C PHE A 93 27.12 19.02 8.79
N ALA A 94 27.90 20.11 8.79
CA ALA A 94 28.65 20.49 9.97
C ALA A 94 27.74 20.83 11.18
N LEU A 95 26.58 21.46 10.93
CA LEU A 95 25.58 21.71 11.98
C LEU A 95 24.88 20.41 12.42
N LEU A 96 24.52 19.54 11.50
CA LEU A 96 23.97 18.20 11.79
C LEU A 96 24.89 17.46 12.78
N VAL A 97 26.19 17.39 12.49
CA VAL A 97 27.17 16.72 13.37
C VAL A 97 27.24 17.38 14.74
N LYS A 98 27.26 18.73 14.81
CA LYS A 98 27.24 19.46 16.08
C LYS A 98 25.98 19.14 16.91
N ASN A 99 24.82 19.07 16.25
CA ASN A 99 23.54 18.79 16.90
C ASN A 99 23.45 17.33 17.39
N ILE A 100 24.03 16.37 16.66
CA ILE A 100 24.17 14.97 17.11
C ILE A 100 24.96 14.90 18.42
N VAL A 101 26.12 15.52 18.44
CA VAL A 101 27.01 15.54 19.63
C VAL A 101 26.35 16.26 20.79
N LEU A 102 25.69 17.40 20.56
CA LEU A 102 25.02 18.20 21.58
C LEU A 102 23.90 17.42 22.29
N ASN A 103 23.19 16.57 21.57
CA ASN A 103 22.13 15.71 22.10
C ASN A 103 22.62 14.35 22.63
N LYS A 104 23.92 14.06 22.56
CA LYS A 104 24.55 12.81 23.01
C LYS A 104 23.96 11.57 22.32
N ILE A 105 23.68 11.66 21.03
CA ILE A 105 23.07 10.59 20.20
C ILE A 105 24.05 10.00 19.17
N ASN A 106 25.34 10.30 19.28
CA ASN A 106 26.40 9.79 18.38
C ASN A 106 26.51 8.25 18.35
N GLY A 107 25.98 7.53 19.33
CA GLY A 107 25.88 6.07 19.31
C GLY A 107 24.66 5.53 18.52
N ARG A 108 23.75 6.40 18.09
CA ARG A 108 22.52 6.04 17.36
C ARG A 108 22.42 6.65 15.97
N VAL A 109 23.22 7.69 15.68
CA VAL A 109 23.16 8.42 14.42
C VAL A 109 24.49 8.30 13.68
N ILE A 110 24.44 7.92 12.40
CA ILE A 110 25.59 7.92 11.49
C ILE A 110 25.26 8.92 10.37
N PRO A 111 25.91 10.11 10.38
CA PRO A 111 25.72 11.11 9.33
C PRO A 111 26.68 10.88 8.15
N PHE A 112 26.19 11.15 6.93
CA PHE A 112 26.95 11.07 5.67
C PHE A 112 26.89 12.41 4.92
N CYS A 113 28.07 12.95 4.57
CA CYS A 113 28.19 14.16 3.73
C CYS A 113 28.15 13.74 2.25
N ALA A 114 26.96 13.37 1.76
CA ALA A 114 26.73 12.90 0.39
C ALA A 114 25.27 13.08 0.01
N ALA A 115 25.02 13.17 -1.29
CA ALA A 115 23.67 13.10 -1.84
C ALA A 115 23.22 11.65 -2.02
N LEU A 116 21.90 11.40 -1.94
CA LEU A 116 21.28 10.18 -2.45
C LEU A 116 20.52 10.50 -3.75
N SER A 117 20.68 9.65 -4.77
CA SER A 117 20.14 9.86 -6.11
C SER A 117 19.87 8.51 -6.80
N ASP A 118 19.56 8.54 -8.09
CA ASP A 118 19.34 7.38 -8.95
C ASP A 118 20.65 6.69 -9.43
N CYS A 119 21.81 7.31 -9.22
CA CYS A 119 23.10 6.75 -9.62
C CYS A 119 24.24 7.19 -8.69
N VAL A 120 25.34 6.43 -8.71
CA VAL A 120 26.62 6.84 -8.12
C VAL A 120 27.33 7.79 -9.07
N SER A 121 27.61 8.99 -8.61
CA SER A 121 28.32 9.97 -9.43
C SER A 121 29.11 10.99 -8.59
N ILE A 122 30.04 11.65 -9.24
CA ILE A 122 30.68 12.87 -8.75
C ILE A 122 30.16 14.01 -9.61
N SER A 123 29.49 14.98 -8.98
CA SER A 123 28.88 16.09 -9.69
C SER A 123 28.90 17.37 -8.86
N THR A 124 28.17 18.37 -9.32
CA THR A 124 28.05 19.67 -8.67
C THR A 124 26.76 19.75 -7.86
N LEU A 125 26.86 20.19 -6.62
CA LEU A 125 25.75 20.68 -5.82
C LEU A 125 25.64 22.19 -6.01
N TYR A 126 24.57 22.64 -6.62
CA TYR A 126 24.26 24.05 -6.85
C TYR A 126 23.51 24.60 -5.64
N LEU A 127 24.09 25.59 -4.96
CA LEU A 127 23.50 26.16 -3.75
C LEU A 127 22.54 27.29 -4.08
N SER A 128 21.35 27.27 -3.48
CA SER A 128 20.31 28.29 -3.72
C SER A 128 20.71 29.67 -3.19
N ASP A 129 21.41 29.66 -2.07
CA ASP A 129 22.03 30.80 -1.43
C ASP A 129 23.22 30.34 -0.58
N PHE A 130 23.92 31.26 0.05
CA PHE A 130 24.99 30.98 0.99
C PHE A 130 24.62 31.52 2.37
N ALA A 131 24.14 30.63 3.22
CA ALA A 131 23.93 30.94 4.63
C ALA A 131 25.18 30.66 5.42
N TRP A 132 25.80 31.70 6.00
CA TRP A 132 26.91 31.53 6.95
C TRP A 132 26.49 30.57 8.06
N ASP A 133 27.30 29.52 8.27
CA ASP A 133 27.05 28.49 9.27
C ASP A 133 25.79 27.62 9.02
N GLY A 134 25.32 27.52 7.78
CA GLY A 134 24.29 26.57 7.35
C GLY A 134 22.83 26.95 7.66
N GLY A 135 21.94 26.02 7.41
CA GLY A 135 20.48 26.17 7.60
C GLY A 135 19.71 26.43 6.30
N SER A 136 20.38 26.72 5.19
CA SER A 136 19.75 26.92 3.89
C SER A 136 19.18 25.63 3.29
N SER A 137 18.33 25.74 2.28
CA SER A 137 17.67 24.62 1.58
C SER A 137 17.48 24.94 0.09
N CYS A 138 16.77 24.09 -0.64
CA CYS A 138 16.54 24.22 -2.09
C CYS A 138 17.84 24.18 -2.90
N HIS A 139 18.79 23.35 -2.50
CA HIS A 139 19.99 23.05 -3.25
C HIS A 139 19.70 21.96 -4.30
N SER A 140 20.40 21.99 -5.42
CA SER A 140 20.16 21.03 -6.51
C SER A 140 21.42 20.27 -6.91
N PHE A 141 21.34 18.94 -6.99
CA PHE A 141 22.44 18.08 -7.35
C PHE A 141 22.42 17.72 -8.84
N GLY A 142 23.53 17.94 -9.53
CA GLY A 142 23.73 17.54 -10.93
C GLY A 142 23.10 18.46 -11.98
N ALA A 143 22.15 19.30 -11.60
CA ALA A 143 21.51 20.26 -12.51
C ALA A 143 21.27 21.60 -11.79
N GLU A 144 21.47 22.72 -12.49
CA GLU A 144 21.28 24.06 -11.94
C GLU A 144 19.83 24.51 -12.10
N VAL A 145 18.95 23.98 -11.19
CA VAL A 145 17.50 24.20 -11.23
C VAL A 145 16.94 24.55 -9.84
N GLY A 146 15.71 25.03 -9.79
CA GLY A 146 14.95 25.26 -8.57
C GLY A 146 14.21 23.99 -8.10
N PHE A 147 13.48 24.10 -6.98
CA PHE A 147 12.57 23.06 -6.45
C PHE A 147 11.40 22.72 -7.40
N ASP A 148 11.15 23.57 -8.39
CA ASP A 148 10.17 23.39 -9.47
C ASP A 148 10.79 22.81 -10.75
N LEU A 149 12.04 22.34 -10.66
CA LEU A 149 12.87 21.79 -11.74
C LEU A 149 13.10 22.74 -12.92
N LYS A 150 12.79 24.05 -12.75
CA LYS A 150 13.07 25.06 -13.78
C LYS A 150 14.49 25.62 -13.63
N PRO A 151 15.13 25.99 -14.74
CA PRO A 151 16.46 26.60 -14.72
C PRO A 151 16.54 27.79 -13.75
N ARG A 152 17.53 27.78 -12.88
CA ARG A 152 17.81 28.85 -11.91
C ARG A 152 19.31 29.09 -11.81
N LYS A 153 19.76 30.34 -11.75
CA LYS A 153 21.15 30.67 -11.42
C LYS A 153 21.41 30.47 -9.93
N SER A 154 22.48 29.78 -9.63
CA SER A 154 22.96 29.52 -8.27
C SER A 154 24.17 30.40 -7.96
N PRO A 155 24.22 31.07 -6.79
CA PRO A 155 25.32 31.95 -6.42
C PRO A 155 26.60 31.22 -6.11
N LEU A 156 26.51 29.90 -5.76
CA LEU A 156 27.64 29.08 -5.36
C LEU A 156 27.45 27.62 -5.79
N ALA A 157 28.56 26.94 -6.02
CA ALA A 157 28.60 25.53 -6.36
C ALA A 157 29.62 24.79 -5.50
N GLN A 158 29.30 23.56 -5.12
CA GLN A 158 30.13 22.66 -4.32
C GLN A 158 30.27 21.33 -5.04
N GLY A 159 31.47 20.72 -5.03
CA GLY A 159 31.65 19.34 -5.46
C GLY A 159 30.94 18.38 -4.51
N CYS A 160 30.23 17.39 -5.04
CA CYS A 160 29.45 16.46 -4.24
C CYS A 160 29.49 15.04 -4.84
N LEU A 161 29.45 14.05 -3.96
CA LEU A 161 29.27 12.63 -4.28
C LEU A 161 27.82 12.26 -4.12
N SER A 162 27.32 11.40 -5.01
CA SER A 162 26.03 10.74 -4.81
C SER A 162 26.15 9.22 -4.74
N TYR A 163 25.24 8.60 -4.00
CA TYR A 163 25.02 7.15 -3.97
C TYR A 163 23.55 6.84 -4.23
N THR A 164 23.24 5.57 -4.56
CA THR A 164 21.88 5.07 -4.48
C THR A 164 21.65 4.45 -3.10
N ILE A 165 20.40 4.45 -2.63
CA ILE A 165 20.04 3.76 -1.38
C ILE A 165 20.38 2.27 -1.48
N ASP A 166 20.06 1.65 -2.64
CA ASP A 166 20.33 0.24 -2.89
C ASP A 166 21.82 -0.09 -2.75
N GLN A 167 22.71 0.73 -3.33
CA GLN A 167 24.16 0.51 -3.22
C GLN A 167 24.72 0.81 -1.84
N ALA A 168 24.18 1.80 -1.13
CA ALA A 168 24.60 2.08 0.24
C ALA A 168 24.33 0.88 1.17
N ILE A 169 23.24 0.16 0.94
CA ILE A 169 22.90 -1.08 1.65
C ILE A 169 23.78 -2.25 1.16
N GLU A 170 23.93 -2.41 -0.15
CA GLU A 170 24.73 -3.49 -0.75
C GLU A 170 26.19 -3.45 -0.29
N HIS A 171 26.77 -2.25 -0.13
CA HIS A 171 28.11 -2.04 0.39
C HIS A 171 28.22 -2.12 1.92
N GLY A 172 27.12 -2.33 2.63
CA GLY A 172 27.09 -2.41 4.09
C GLY A 172 27.30 -1.08 4.81
N ALA A 173 27.21 0.06 4.10
CA ALA A 173 27.33 1.39 4.70
C ALA A 173 26.13 1.73 5.60
N ILE A 174 24.93 1.26 5.22
CA ILE A 174 23.70 1.37 5.99
C ILE A 174 22.97 0.03 6.05
N GLU A 175 22.17 -0.17 7.08
CA GLU A 175 21.22 -1.28 7.15
C GLU A 175 19.98 -1.00 6.30
N VAL A 176 19.21 -2.05 5.95
CA VAL A 176 17.88 -1.87 5.38
C VAL A 176 17.01 -1.09 6.39
N PRO A 177 16.55 0.13 6.04
CA PRO A 177 15.75 0.95 6.92
C PRO A 177 14.34 0.37 7.12
N THR A 178 13.73 0.66 8.26
CA THR A 178 12.30 0.41 8.49
C THR A 178 11.45 1.58 8.04
N HIS A 179 12.02 2.79 8.09
CA HIS A 179 11.35 4.03 7.72
C HIS A 179 12.31 4.95 6.94
N ILE A 180 11.80 5.68 5.95
CA ILE A 180 12.61 6.57 5.10
C ILE A 180 11.93 7.94 5.03
N LYS A 181 12.66 9.01 5.40
CA LYS A 181 12.26 10.40 5.10
C LYS A 181 13.02 10.86 3.86
N ILE A 182 12.32 11.50 2.92
CA ILE A 182 12.93 12.10 1.73
C ILE A 182 12.40 13.52 1.56
N ASP A 183 13.33 14.47 1.57
CA ASP A 183 13.07 15.89 1.44
C ASP A 183 14.32 16.52 0.81
N VAL A 184 14.34 16.55 -0.52
CA VAL A 184 15.48 16.94 -1.35
C VAL A 184 15.10 17.97 -2.42
N ASP A 185 14.08 18.76 -2.12
CA ASP A 185 13.67 19.95 -2.85
C ASP A 185 13.45 19.72 -4.37
N GLY A 186 12.65 18.70 -4.73
CA GLY A 186 12.23 18.41 -6.12
C GLY A 186 12.89 17.18 -6.77
N PHE A 187 13.91 16.59 -6.15
CA PHE A 187 14.62 15.42 -6.68
C PHE A 187 14.22 14.09 -6.04
N GLU A 188 13.11 14.03 -5.33
CA GLU A 188 12.60 12.85 -4.63
C GLU A 188 12.42 11.66 -5.57
N HIS A 189 12.00 11.89 -6.80
CA HIS A 189 11.84 10.87 -7.85
C HIS A 189 13.18 10.16 -8.18
N LYS A 190 14.31 10.87 -8.14
CA LYS A 190 15.63 10.27 -8.32
C LYS A 190 16.04 9.42 -7.14
N VAL A 191 15.81 9.90 -5.92
CA VAL A 191 16.09 9.11 -4.69
C VAL A 191 15.30 7.80 -4.72
N ILE A 192 14.02 7.84 -5.07
CA ILE A 192 13.17 6.65 -5.21
C ILE A 192 13.68 5.74 -6.33
N GLY A 193 14.11 6.30 -7.48
CA GLY A 193 14.74 5.54 -8.57
C GLY A 193 15.98 4.73 -8.12
N GLY A 194 16.73 5.26 -7.16
CA GLY A 194 17.91 4.60 -6.55
C GLY A 194 17.60 3.66 -5.38
N ALA A 195 16.32 3.39 -5.09
CA ALA A 195 15.87 2.63 -3.92
C ALA A 195 14.97 1.43 -4.24
N LEU A 196 14.82 1.04 -5.50
CA LEU A 196 13.79 0.08 -5.93
C LEU A 196 13.92 -1.29 -5.26
N LYS A 197 15.16 -1.82 -5.13
CA LYS A 197 15.40 -3.09 -4.42
C LYS A 197 15.09 -2.96 -2.93
N THR A 198 15.49 -1.85 -2.33
CA THR A 198 15.22 -1.54 -0.92
C THR A 198 13.73 -1.44 -0.65
N LEU A 199 12.99 -0.73 -1.51
CA LEU A 199 11.55 -0.55 -1.38
C LEU A 199 10.77 -1.85 -1.61
N ALA A 200 11.30 -2.80 -2.35
CA ALA A 200 10.73 -4.15 -2.46
C ALA A 200 10.91 -4.99 -1.18
N ASN A 201 11.85 -4.61 -0.29
CA ASN A 201 12.09 -5.34 0.94
C ASN A 201 10.96 -5.09 1.97
N PRO A 202 10.31 -6.14 2.53
CA PRO A 202 9.22 -6.00 3.47
C PRO A 202 9.62 -5.33 4.80
N LYS A 203 10.92 -5.25 5.12
CA LYS A 203 11.40 -4.53 6.29
C LYS A 203 11.12 -3.02 6.21
N VAL A 204 11.02 -2.45 4.99
CA VAL A 204 10.63 -1.04 4.81
C VAL A 204 9.12 -0.90 4.97
N ARG A 205 8.67 -0.28 6.04
CA ARG A 205 7.26 -0.17 6.43
C ARG A 205 6.61 1.13 6.00
N SER A 206 7.30 2.26 6.09
CA SER A 206 6.73 3.54 5.69
C SER A 206 7.76 4.56 5.21
N LEU A 207 7.28 5.53 4.41
CA LEU A 207 8.07 6.67 3.97
C LEU A 207 7.32 7.97 4.25
N CYS A 208 8.06 9.05 4.51
CA CYS A 208 7.54 10.42 4.53
C CYS A 208 8.30 11.21 3.46
N ILE A 209 7.60 11.65 2.42
CA ILE A 209 8.20 12.27 1.24
C ILE A 209 7.54 13.64 0.99
N GLU A 210 8.35 14.71 0.83
CA GLU A 210 7.83 15.98 0.36
C GLU A 210 7.45 15.87 -1.12
N ILE A 211 6.20 16.10 -1.47
CA ILE A 211 5.68 16.00 -2.84
C ILE A 211 5.19 17.36 -3.32
N ASN A 212 5.67 17.76 -4.50
CA ASN A 212 5.11 18.85 -5.26
C ASN A 212 4.17 18.28 -6.34
N PRO A 213 2.85 18.36 -6.18
CA PRO A 213 1.90 17.74 -7.12
C PRO A 213 1.88 18.39 -8.49
N ALA A 214 2.52 19.55 -8.65
CA ALA A 214 2.64 20.24 -9.95
C ALA A 214 3.76 19.67 -10.85
N LEU A 215 4.62 18.79 -10.30
CA LEU A 215 5.68 18.14 -11.07
C LEU A 215 5.21 16.80 -11.64
N ASP A 216 5.40 16.60 -12.95
CA ASP A 216 5.07 15.33 -13.62
C ASP A 216 5.89 14.16 -13.04
N GLU A 217 7.14 14.42 -12.67
CA GLU A 217 8.04 13.47 -12.02
C GLU A 217 7.48 13.00 -10.67
N HIS A 218 6.89 13.89 -9.89
CA HIS A 218 6.27 13.55 -8.60
C HIS A 218 4.94 12.82 -8.78
N GLN A 219 4.17 13.14 -9.81
CA GLN A 219 2.99 12.36 -10.17
C GLN A 219 3.36 10.92 -10.59
N ALA A 220 4.47 10.77 -11.33
CA ALA A 220 5.01 9.46 -11.67
C ALA A 220 5.52 8.70 -10.43
N LEU A 221 6.19 9.40 -9.49
CA LEU A 221 6.65 8.83 -8.22
C LEU A 221 5.45 8.30 -7.39
N ILE A 222 4.34 9.04 -7.28
CA ILE A 222 3.14 8.58 -6.56
C ILE A 222 2.62 7.28 -7.16
N ARG A 223 2.55 7.17 -8.49
CA ARG A 223 2.14 5.93 -9.17
C ARG A 223 3.10 4.77 -8.89
N GLN A 224 4.42 5.04 -8.96
CA GLN A 224 5.46 4.06 -8.67
C GLN A 224 5.40 3.55 -7.22
N MET A 225 5.14 4.44 -6.25
CA MET A 225 4.95 4.04 -4.85
C MET A 225 3.75 3.10 -4.69
N ALA A 226 2.66 3.34 -5.41
CA ALA A 226 1.50 2.45 -5.41
C ALA A 226 1.84 1.07 -6.01
N GLU A 227 2.61 1.02 -7.11
CA GLU A 227 3.10 -0.23 -7.72
C GLU A 227 4.02 -1.02 -6.78
N LEU A 228 4.81 -0.33 -5.95
CA LEU A 228 5.64 -0.92 -4.91
C LEU A 228 4.85 -1.31 -3.64
N GLY A 229 3.52 -1.07 -3.63
CA GLY A 229 2.59 -1.44 -2.56
C GLY A 229 2.62 -0.52 -1.35
N PHE A 230 2.96 0.73 -1.59
CA PHE A 230 2.78 1.78 -0.61
C PHE A 230 1.55 2.62 -0.97
N TYR A 231 0.85 3.11 0.04
CA TYR A 231 -0.32 3.98 -0.11
C TYR A 231 -0.18 5.16 0.86
N PHE A 232 -0.89 6.25 0.58
CA PHE A 232 -1.00 7.40 1.45
C PHE A 232 -2.47 7.77 1.67
N ASP A 233 -2.75 8.55 2.71
CA ASP A 233 -4.09 9.07 3.00
C ASP A 233 -4.24 10.47 2.42
N GLN A 234 -5.16 10.64 1.45
CA GLN A 234 -5.41 11.95 0.83
C GLN A 234 -5.88 12.99 1.86
N GLN A 235 -6.65 12.59 2.88
CA GLN A 235 -7.09 13.53 3.92
C GLN A 235 -5.91 14.02 4.78
N GLN A 236 -4.90 13.18 4.99
CA GLN A 236 -3.66 13.60 5.66
C GLN A 236 -2.93 14.65 4.82
N VAL A 237 -2.81 14.42 3.52
CA VAL A 237 -2.18 15.36 2.58
C VAL A 237 -2.94 16.68 2.53
N ASP A 238 -4.27 16.65 2.37
CA ASP A 238 -5.12 17.84 2.27
C ASP A 238 -5.02 18.74 3.53
N LYS A 239 -4.79 18.15 4.70
CA LYS A 239 -4.63 18.89 5.96
C LYS A 239 -3.32 19.66 6.08
N VAL A 240 -2.26 19.21 5.39
CA VAL A 240 -0.91 19.76 5.53
C VAL A 240 -0.40 20.41 4.26
N ALA A 241 -1.13 20.31 3.14
CA ALA A 241 -0.79 20.96 1.89
C ALA A 241 -0.67 22.48 2.09
N ARG A 242 0.42 23.04 1.60
CA ARG A 242 0.68 24.49 1.69
C ARG A 242 -0.31 25.24 0.83
N THR A 243 -1.00 26.21 1.42
CA THR A 243 -2.12 26.93 0.79
C THR A 243 -1.71 28.22 0.09
N SER A 244 -0.42 28.59 0.15
CA SER A 244 0.08 29.83 -0.45
C SER A 244 1.60 29.84 -0.58
N GLY A 245 2.13 30.78 -1.39
CA GLY A 245 3.56 30.98 -1.57
C GLY A 245 4.15 30.11 -2.68
N SER A 246 5.48 30.13 -2.80
CA SER A 246 6.20 29.42 -3.86
C SER A 246 6.04 27.88 -3.80
N PHE A 247 5.67 27.34 -2.65
CA PHE A 247 5.44 25.92 -2.41
C PHE A 247 3.96 25.56 -2.30
N GLU A 248 3.07 26.37 -2.85
CA GLU A 248 1.63 26.08 -2.85
C GLU A 248 1.34 24.69 -3.44
N GLY A 249 0.52 23.92 -2.74
CA GLY A 249 0.20 22.54 -3.09
C GLY A 249 1.22 21.49 -2.60
N CYS A 250 2.45 21.88 -2.26
CA CYS A 250 3.43 20.92 -1.69
C CYS A 250 2.99 20.44 -0.32
N ALA A 251 3.23 19.17 -0.06
CA ALA A 251 2.88 18.52 1.21
C ALA A 251 3.81 17.34 1.52
N GLU A 252 3.88 16.98 2.78
CA GLU A 252 4.49 15.73 3.23
C GLU A 252 3.49 14.58 3.06
N TYR A 253 3.76 13.67 2.12
CA TYR A 253 2.99 12.46 1.89
C TYR A 253 3.55 11.33 2.78
N VAL A 254 2.72 10.81 3.65
CA VAL A 254 3.07 9.63 4.47
C VAL A 254 2.60 8.38 3.75
N PHE A 255 3.55 7.66 3.17
CA PHE A 255 3.33 6.38 2.52
C PHE A 255 3.53 5.25 3.51
N ASP A 256 2.52 4.43 3.71
CA ASP A 256 2.58 3.22 4.54
C ASP A 256 2.53 1.98 3.66
N ARG A 257 3.21 0.91 4.08
CA ARG A 257 3.11 -0.38 3.40
C ARG A 257 1.72 -0.95 3.62
N LEU A 258 1.11 -1.44 2.56
CA LEU A 258 -0.27 -1.94 2.60
C LEU A 258 -0.45 -3.09 3.61
N SER A 259 0.50 -4.03 3.67
CA SER A 259 0.47 -5.15 4.62
C SER A 259 0.42 -4.71 6.09
N ASP A 260 1.06 -3.60 6.43
CA ASP A 260 1.11 -3.11 7.82
C ASP A 260 -0.20 -2.43 8.27
N ARG A 261 -1.06 -2.12 7.32
CA ARG A 261 -2.36 -1.49 7.58
C ARG A 261 -3.52 -2.46 7.60
N LEU A 262 -3.36 -3.61 6.95
CA LEU A 262 -4.38 -4.62 6.92
C LEU A 262 -4.21 -5.54 8.12
N SER A 263 -5.23 -5.66 8.95
CA SER A 263 -5.34 -6.74 9.92
C SER A 263 -6.36 -7.76 9.43
N ILE A 264 -6.11 -9.03 9.71
CA ILE A 264 -7.01 -10.12 9.36
C ILE A 264 -7.93 -10.35 10.54
N ALA A 265 -9.19 -9.99 10.37
CA ALA A 265 -10.18 -10.19 11.41
C ALA A 265 -10.47 -11.69 11.61
N PRO A 266 -10.69 -12.12 12.85
CA PRO A 266 -11.10 -13.49 13.14
C PRO A 266 -12.36 -13.86 12.35
N SER A 267 -12.42 -15.10 11.90
CA SER A 267 -13.64 -15.66 11.30
C SER A 267 -14.64 -16.03 12.40
N ASP A 268 -15.92 -15.95 12.07
CA ASP A 268 -17.02 -16.44 12.92
C ASP A 268 -17.11 -17.98 12.90
N LEU A 269 -16.30 -18.65 12.05
CA LEU A 269 -16.16 -20.11 12.02
C LEU A 269 -15.06 -20.56 12.99
N GLU A 270 -15.38 -21.46 13.90
CA GLU A 270 -14.39 -22.03 14.84
C GLU A 270 -13.23 -22.77 14.14
N CYS A 271 -13.47 -23.27 12.92
CA CYS A 271 -12.48 -24.01 12.11
C CYS A 271 -11.58 -23.11 11.25
N ALA A 272 -11.78 -21.80 11.22
CA ALA A 272 -10.99 -20.86 10.40
C ALA A 272 -9.61 -20.57 11.02
N ARG A 273 -8.88 -21.63 11.34
CA ARG A 273 -7.45 -21.61 11.73
C ARG A 273 -6.61 -21.96 10.51
N SER A 274 -5.32 -21.60 10.54
CA SER A 274 -4.40 -22.08 9.50
C SER A 274 -4.48 -23.60 9.38
N PRO A 275 -4.35 -24.17 8.15
CA PRO A 275 -4.34 -25.60 7.96
C PRO A 275 -3.30 -26.28 8.86
N GLU A 276 -3.60 -27.51 9.29
CA GLU A 276 -2.65 -28.32 10.04
C GLU A 276 -1.44 -28.65 9.15
N PRO A 277 -0.20 -28.53 9.65
CA PRO A 277 1.00 -28.88 8.90
C PRO A 277 0.94 -30.34 8.37
N GLY A 278 1.21 -30.51 7.07
CA GLY A 278 1.15 -31.81 6.39
C GLY A 278 -0.25 -32.28 6.01
N SER A 279 -1.30 -31.47 6.22
CA SER A 279 -2.67 -31.78 5.84
C SER A 279 -2.91 -31.63 4.33
N GLU A 280 -4.00 -32.22 3.84
CA GLU A 280 -4.48 -32.01 2.47
C GLU A 280 -4.79 -30.51 2.23
N ALA A 281 -5.40 -29.84 3.19
CA ALA A 281 -5.71 -28.40 3.13
C ALA A 281 -4.46 -27.53 2.93
N GLU A 282 -3.34 -27.85 3.61
CA GLU A 282 -2.06 -27.13 3.42
C GLU A 282 -1.50 -27.35 2.01
N SER A 283 -1.53 -28.60 1.52
CA SER A 283 -1.06 -28.93 0.17
C SER A 283 -1.90 -28.23 -0.91
N VAL A 284 -3.22 -28.19 -0.74
CA VAL A 284 -4.15 -27.49 -1.65
C VAL A 284 -3.89 -25.99 -1.61
N LEU A 285 -3.71 -25.39 -0.43
CA LEU A 285 -3.37 -23.98 -0.27
C LEU A 285 -2.09 -23.65 -1.05
N GLN A 286 -1.02 -24.43 -0.85
CA GLN A 286 0.26 -24.18 -1.55
C GLN A 286 0.09 -24.27 -3.08
N HIS A 287 -0.62 -25.28 -3.57
CA HIS A 287 -0.92 -25.44 -5.00
C HIS A 287 -1.65 -24.21 -5.56
N ILE A 288 -2.66 -23.70 -4.84
CA ILE A 288 -3.40 -22.49 -5.24
C ILE A 288 -2.49 -21.26 -5.28
N LEU A 289 -1.67 -21.07 -4.25
CA LEU A 289 -0.76 -19.93 -4.15
C LEU A 289 0.29 -19.94 -5.27
N ASP A 290 0.84 -21.10 -5.59
CA ASP A 290 1.78 -21.26 -6.71
C ASP A 290 1.14 -20.89 -8.05
N LYS A 291 -0.08 -21.37 -8.32
CA LYS A 291 -0.86 -21.02 -9.52
C LYS A 291 -1.17 -19.51 -9.59
N VAL A 292 -1.62 -18.93 -8.48
CA VAL A 292 -1.92 -17.51 -8.38
C VAL A 292 -0.65 -16.67 -8.60
N SER A 293 0.46 -17.05 -7.99
CA SER A 293 1.75 -16.35 -8.15
C SER A 293 2.22 -16.37 -9.60
N ALA A 294 2.16 -17.53 -10.25
CA ALA A 294 2.63 -17.74 -11.62
C ALA A 294 1.79 -17.04 -12.70
N THR A 295 0.51 -16.75 -12.43
CA THR A 295 -0.39 -16.19 -13.46
C THR A 295 -0.30 -14.66 -13.49
N PRO A 296 0.03 -14.01 -14.62
CA PRO A 296 0.09 -12.55 -14.71
C PRO A 296 -1.31 -11.91 -14.57
N VAL A 297 -1.35 -10.69 -14.02
CA VAL A 297 -2.60 -9.90 -13.95
C VAL A 297 -2.85 -9.24 -15.29
N THR A 298 -4.05 -9.44 -15.86
CA THR A 298 -4.55 -8.66 -16.99
C THR A 298 -5.16 -7.36 -16.45
N THR A 299 -4.85 -6.23 -17.07
CA THR A 299 -5.26 -4.90 -16.58
C THR A 299 -6.31 -4.21 -17.43
N ASP A 300 -6.61 -4.73 -18.61
CA ASP A 300 -7.62 -4.21 -19.54
C ASP A 300 -8.86 -5.13 -19.57
N PRO A 301 -10.07 -4.61 -19.31
CA PRO A 301 -10.43 -3.23 -18.96
C PRO A 301 -10.26 -2.87 -17.47
N TYR A 302 -9.94 -3.83 -16.62
CA TYR A 302 -9.64 -3.67 -15.19
C TYR A 302 -8.80 -4.85 -14.69
N PRO A 303 -8.18 -4.78 -13.50
CA PRO A 303 -7.30 -5.84 -13.00
C PRO A 303 -8.06 -7.14 -12.71
N TYR A 304 -7.72 -8.22 -13.43
CA TYR A 304 -8.25 -9.57 -13.19
C TYR A 304 -7.24 -10.65 -13.60
N VAL A 305 -7.46 -11.87 -13.12
CA VAL A 305 -6.77 -13.08 -13.58
C VAL A 305 -7.77 -14.20 -13.86
N VAL A 306 -7.42 -15.08 -14.78
CA VAL A 306 -8.13 -16.34 -15.06
C VAL A 306 -7.12 -17.47 -14.96
N ILE A 307 -7.41 -18.48 -14.14
CA ILE A 307 -6.50 -19.59 -13.85
C ILE A 307 -7.23 -20.90 -14.09
N ASP A 308 -6.70 -21.73 -14.96
CA ASP A 308 -7.21 -23.08 -15.20
C ASP A 308 -6.55 -24.10 -14.25
N ASN A 309 -7.31 -25.15 -13.91
CA ASN A 309 -6.88 -26.21 -12.99
C ASN A 309 -6.38 -25.63 -11.65
N ILE A 310 -7.18 -24.75 -11.04
CA ILE A 310 -6.82 -24.05 -9.80
C ILE A 310 -6.70 -25.00 -8.60
N PHE A 311 -7.45 -26.09 -8.57
CA PHE A 311 -7.34 -27.15 -7.59
C PHE A 311 -6.58 -28.34 -8.15
N PRO A 312 -5.89 -29.15 -7.33
CA PRO A 312 -5.50 -30.51 -7.70
C PRO A 312 -6.72 -31.30 -8.19
N GLU A 313 -6.55 -32.15 -9.20
CA GLU A 313 -7.68 -32.83 -9.86
C GLU A 313 -8.50 -33.70 -8.91
N ASP A 314 -7.85 -34.46 -8.06
CA ASP A 314 -8.50 -35.31 -7.04
C ASP A 314 -9.31 -34.48 -6.02
N TYR A 315 -8.78 -33.31 -5.64
CA TYR A 315 -9.50 -32.37 -4.78
C TYR A 315 -10.70 -31.73 -5.48
N TYR A 316 -10.55 -31.42 -6.78
CA TYR A 316 -11.67 -30.92 -7.59
C TYR A 316 -12.81 -31.94 -7.70
N GLN A 317 -12.50 -33.22 -7.89
CA GLN A 317 -13.50 -34.29 -7.91
C GLN A 317 -14.20 -34.44 -6.55
N LYS A 318 -13.50 -34.24 -5.43
CA LYS A 318 -14.14 -34.19 -4.10
C LYS A 318 -15.10 -33.00 -3.98
N ILE A 319 -14.72 -31.81 -4.49
CA ILE A 319 -15.62 -30.65 -4.51
C ILE A 319 -16.92 -30.97 -5.24
N LEU A 320 -16.85 -31.60 -6.42
CA LEU A 320 -18.03 -31.96 -7.21
C LEU A 320 -18.92 -32.99 -6.50
N THR A 321 -18.30 -33.99 -5.87
CA THR A 321 -19.00 -35.07 -5.16
C THR A 321 -19.68 -34.59 -3.88
N LEU A 322 -19.00 -33.69 -3.13
CA LEU A 322 -19.47 -33.17 -1.85
C LEU A 322 -20.17 -31.82 -1.96
N PHE A 323 -20.50 -31.40 -3.20
CA PHE A 323 -21.28 -30.21 -3.43
C PHE A 323 -22.69 -30.36 -2.78
N PRO A 324 -23.19 -29.35 -2.03
CA PRO A 324 -24.49 -29.44 -1.37
C PRO A 324 -25.63 -29.68 -2.39
N HIS A 325 -26.57 -30.54 -2.03
CA HIS A 325 -27.80 -30.72 -2.80
C HIS A 325 -28.71 -29.51 -2.66
N ALA A 326 -29.59 -29.29 -3.65
CA ALA A 326 -30.47 -28.11 -3.69
C ALA A 326 -31.39 -27.97 -2.46
N ASP A 327 -31.79 -29.08 -1.86
CA ASP A 327 -32.62 -29.14 -0.62
C ASP A 327 -31.84 -28.78 0.66
N GLN A 328 -30.49 -28.79 0.60
CA GLN A 328 -29.61 -28.34 1.69
C GLN A 328 -29.24 -26.86 1.57
N MET A 329 -29.61 -26.20 0.48
CA MET A 329 -29.31 -24.81 0.17
C MET A 329 -30.56 -23.93 0.37
N ILE A 330 -30.36 -22.64 0.54
CA ILE A 330 -31.47 -21.67 0.63
C ILE A 330 -31.36 -20.59 -0.44
N PRO A 331 -32.47 -19.98 -0.89
CA PRO A 331 -32.42 -18.81 -1.76
C PRO A 331 -31.58 -17.69 -1.17
N LEU A 332 -30.80 -16.99 -2.00
CA LEU A 332 -29.97 -15.87 -1.54
C LEU A 332 -30.79 -14.77 -0.87
N GLY A 333 -32.05 -14.55 -1.32
CA GLY A 333 -32.99 -13.60 -0.72
C GLY A 333 -33.34 -13.90 0.73
N ASP A 334 -33.23 -15.14 1.19
CA ASP A 334 -33.56 -15.58 2.54
C ASP A 334 -32.38 -15.44 3.52
N THR A 335 -31.20 -15.07 3.03
CA THR A 335 -29.98 -14.92 3.84
C THR A 335 -29.87 -13.60 4.59
N GLY A 336 -30.75 -12.62 4.31
CA GLY A 336 -30.64 -11.24 4.80
C GLY A 336 -29.50 -10.42 4.14
N ARG A 337 -28.78 -10.97 3.18
CA ARG A 337 -27.65 -10.29 2.49
C ARG A 337 -28.10 -9.41 1.32
N VAL A 338 -29.29 -9.63 0.82
CA VAL A 338 -29.93 -8.90 -0.27
C VAL A 338 -31.38 -8.63 0.09
N THR A 339 -32.07 -7.80 -0.70
CA THR A 339 -33.50 -7.54 -0.51
C THR A 339 -34.29 -8.85 -0.60
N PRO A 340 -35.19 -9.14 0.35
CA PRO A 340 -36.04 -10.35 0.29
C PRO A 340 -36.76 -10.47 -1.06
N GLY A 341 -36.83 -11.69 -1.61
CA GLY A 341 -37.40 -11.96 -2.92
C GLY A 341 -36.49 -11.63 -4.12
N SER A 342 -35.25 -11.15 -3.86
CA SER A 342 -34.26 -10.97 -4.92
C SER A 342 -33.48 -12.28 -5.14
N TYR A 343 -33.13 -12.57 -6.40
CA TYR A 343 -32.29 -13.72 -6.78
C TYR A 343 -32.86 -15.09 -6.35
N GLU A 344 -34.14 -15.29 -6.52
CA GLU A 344 -34.82 -16.57 -6.19
C GLU A 344 -34.19 -17.78 -6.89
N GLN A 345 -33.58 -17.56 -8.06
CA GLN A 345 -32.89 -18.58 -8.85
C GLN A 345 -31.46 -18.87 -8.39
N ARG A 346 -31.00 -18.18 -7.34
CA ARG A 346 -29.69 -18.42 -6.74
C ARG A 346 -29.83 -19.08 -5.37
N LEU A 347 -29.48 -20.36 -5.32
CA LEU A 347 -29.37 -21.12 -4.07
C LEU A 347 -27.97 -20.98 -3.49
N VAL A 348 -27.87 -20.84 -2.15
CA VAL A 348 -26.57 -20.67 -1.48
C VAL A 348 -26.46 -21.49 -0.20
N THR A 349 -25.20 -21.87 0.09
CA THR A 349 -24.77 -22.32 1.42
C THR A 349 -23.69 -21.35 1.89
N LEU A 350 -23.92 -20.62 2.97
CA LEU A 350 -22.95 -19.71 3.54
C LEU A 350 -21.93 -20.48 4.36
N PHE A 351 -20.72 -19.95 4.48
CA PHE A 351 -19.67 -20.49 5.37
C PHE A 351 -19.95 -20.01 6.80
N THR A 352 -20.98 -20.61 7.42
CA THR A 352 -21.41 -20.38 8.81
C THR A 352 -21.78 -21.71 9.45
N GLU A 353 -21.70 -21.79 10.78
CA GLU A 353 -22.08 -23.00 11.54
C GLU A 353 -23.53 -23.39 11.29
N GLU A 354 -24.44 -22.40 11.21
CA GLU A 354 -25.86 -22.62 10.92
C GLU A 354 -26.07 -23.35 9.59
N HIS A 355 -25.42 -22.90 8.52
CA HIS A 355 -25.57 -23.51 7.19
C HIS A 355 -24.89 -24.87 7.10
N PHE A 356 -23.70 -25.02 7.73
CA PHE A 356 -22.98 -26.28 7.74
C PHE A 356 -23.74 -27.39 8.51
N SER A 357 -24.51 -27.01 9.54
CA SER A 357 -25.33 -27.99 10.28
C SER A 357 -26.40 -28.68 9.42
N LYS A 358 -26.77 -28.11 8.25
CA LYS A 358 -27.72 -28.70 7.30
C LYS A 358 -27.08 -29.71 6.35
N LEU A 359 -25.76 -29.77 6.31
CA LEU A 359 -24.99 -30.70 5.48
C LEU A 359 -24.82 -32.04 6.18
N ASN A 360 -24.56 -33.11 5.44
CA ASN A 360 -24.17 -34.38 6.04
C ASN A 360 -22.77 -34.30 6.66
N PRO A 361 -22.37 -35.25 7.55
CA PRO A 361 -21.09 -35.18 8.25
C PRO A 361 -19.87 -35.12 7.35
N GLU A 362 -19.86 -35.82 6.21
CA GLU A 362 -18.76 -35.82 5.26
C GLU A 362 -18.61 -34.46 4.55
N GLN A 363 -19.73 -33.89 4.10
CA GLN A 363 -19.77 -32.54 3.54
C GLN A 363 -19.32 -31.51 4.57
N GLN A 364 -19.77 -31.60 5.82
CA GLN A 364 -19.36 -30.70 6.89
C GLN A 364 -17.84 -30.73 7.09
N ALA A 365 -17.26 -31.93 7.18
CA ALA A 365 -15.82 -32.09 7.38
C ALA A 365 -15.02 -31.46 6.22
N PHE A 366 -15.41 -31.76 4.99
CA PHE A 366 -14.75 -31.25 3.79
C PHE A 366 -14.83 -29.73 3.66
N TRP A 367 -16.01 -29.13 3.82
CA TRP A 367 -16.16 -27.68 3.68
C TRP A 367 -15.55 -26.88 4.84
N ARG A 368 -15.43 -27.49 6.04
CA ARG A 368 -14.66 -26.91 7.15
C ARG A 368 -13.16 -26.94 6.87
N ASP A 369 -12.67 -28.05 6.30
CA ASP A 369 -11.27 -28.16 5.89
C ASP A 369 -10.93 -27.10 4.82
N MET A 370 -11.80 -26.92 3.83
CA MET A 370 -11.67 -25.84 2.85
C MET A 370 -11.67 -24.45 3.50
N ALA A 371 -12.54 -24.21 4.48
CA ALA A 371 -12.56 -22.94 5.21
C ALA A 371 -11.24 -22.67 5.93
N SER A 372 -10.54 -23.68 6.43
CA SER A 372 -9.29 -23.53 7.17
C SER A 372 -8.23 -22.80 6.35
N TRP A 373 -8.04 -23.14 5.08
CA TRP A 373 -7.08 -22.44 4.22
C TRP A 373 -7.65 -21.15 3.61
N MET A 374 -8.94 -21.13 3.25
CA MET A 374 -9.55 -19.97 2.58
C MET A 374 -9.66 -18.73 3.48
N TYR A 375 -9.76 -18.93 4.79
CA TYR A 375 -9.81 -17.87 5.79
C TYR A 375 -8.45 -17.64 6.46
N SER A 376 -7.40 -18.38 6.07
CA SER A 376 -6.07 -18.26 6.68
C SER A 376 -5.41 -16.93 6.33
N GLU A 377 -4.55 -16.49 7.24
CA GLU A 377 -3.71 -15.31 7.04
C GLU A 377 -2.80 -15.48 5.82
N THR A 378 -2.24 -16.67 5.63
CA THR A 378 -1.36 -17.00 4.50
C THR A 378 -2.08 -16.79 3.16
N PHE A 379 -3.32 -17.29 3.02
CA PHE A 379 -4.11 -17.09 1.80
C PHE A 379 -4.41 -15.61 1.58
N LEU A 380 -5.01 -14.93 2.56
CA LEU A 380 -5.44 -13.54 2.43
C LEU A 380 -4.27 -12.59 2.13
N SER A 381 -3.14 -12.75 2.83
CA SER A 381 -1.96 -11.92 2.61
C SER A 381 -1.36 -12.12 1.21
N SER A 382 -1.27 -13.36 0.73
CA SER A 382 -0.75 -13.69 -0.60
C SER A 382 -1.63 -13.11 -1.71
N ILE A 383 -2.96 -13.17 -1.54
CA ILE A 383 -3.90 -12.60 -2.51
C ILE A 383 -3.83 -11.08 -2.54
N VAL A 384 -3.79 -10.43 -1.39
CA VAL A 384 -3.65 -8.98 -1.31
C VAL A 384 -2.31 -8.54 -1.93
N GLU A 385 -1.23 -9.26 -1.67
CA GLU A 385 0.08 -8.97 -2.28
C GLU A 385 0.03 -9.07 -3.82
N LYS A 386 -0.67 -10.08 -4.37
CA LYS A 386 -0.88 -10.24 -5.83
C LYS A 386 -1.53 -9.03 -6.49
N PHE A 387 -2.52 -8.44 -5.81
CA PHE A 387 -3.29 -7.31 -6.34
C PHE A 387 -2.93 -5.96 -5.70
N LYS A 388 -1.83 -5.89 -4.99
CA LYS A 388 -1.33 -4.75 -4.23
C LYS A 388 -1.39 -3.40 -4.98
N PRO A 389 -0.95 -3.26 -6.25
CA PRO A 389 -0.97 -1.98 -6.96
C PRO A 389 -2.36 -1.38 -7.10
N TRP A 390 -3.39 -2.22 -7.14
CA TRP A 390 -4.77 -1.79 -7.39
C TRP A 390 -5.60 -1.68 -6.10
N CYS A 391 -5.24 -2.42 -5.05
CA CYS A 391 -5.88 -2.33 -3.74
C CYS A 391 -5.53 -1.01 -3.03
N SER A 392 -4.34 -0.46 -3.24
CA SER A 392 -3.86 0.78 -2.63
C SER A 392 -4.82 1.96 -2.84
N ASN A 393 -5.33 2.14 -4.06
CA ASN A 393 -6.27 3.22 -4.40
C ASN A 393 -7.67 3.07 -3.75
N LEU A 394 -8.06 1.85 -3.39
CA LEU A 394 -9.33 1.59 -2.71
C LEU A 394 -9.24 1.91 -1.21
N LEU A 395 -8.09 1.64 -0.63
CA LEU A 395 -7.84 1.79 0.78
C LEU A 395 -7.60 3.26 1.17
N SER A 396 -7.00 4.06 0.27
CA SER A 396 -6.75 5.50 0.49
C SER A 396 -8.04 6.33 0.65
N LYS A 397 -9.16 5.88 0.10
CA LYS A 397 -10.43 6.61 0.11
C LYS A 397 -11.28 6.42 1.38
N LYS A 398 -10.92 5.54 2.31
CA LYS A 398 -11.81 5.10 3.40
C LYS A 398 -11.29 5.28 4.83
N SER A 399 -10.15 5.89 5.08
CA SER A 399 -9.56 5.78 6.41
C SER A 399 -9.39 7.08 7.17
N ASP A 400 -9.89 7.08 8.40
CA ASP A 400 -9.22 7.76 9.51
C ASP A 400 -7.80 7.20 9.63
N ALA A 401 -6.78 8.04 9.47
CA ALA A 401 -5.35 7.68 9.39
C ALA A 401 -4.78 6.88 10.60
N LYS A 402 -5.60 6.58 11.60
CA LYS A 402 -5.20 5.94 12.87
C LYS A 402 -5.68 4.49 13.04
N ARG A 403 -6.48 3.92 12.13
CA ARG A 403 -7.04 2.56 12.30
C ARG A 403 -6.54 1.61 11.22
N SER A 404 -6.16 0.39 11.64
CA SER A 404 -6.02 -0.74 10.73
C SER A 404 -7.34 -0.99 10.00
N ILE A 405 -7.28 -1.45 8.77
CA ILE A 405 -8.45 -1.92 8.02
C ILE A 405 -8.51 -3.42 8.21
N ASP A 406 -9.55 -3.89 8.86
CA ASP A 406 -9.77 -5.30 9.04
C ASP A 406 -10.29 -5.91 7.73
N ILE A 407 -9.65 -6.98 7.29
CA ILE A 407 -10.10 -7.76 6.12
C ILE A 407 -10.41 -9.19 6.54
N ARG A 408 -11.35 -9.80 5.84
CA ARG A 408 -11.62 -11.23 5.97
C ARG A 408 -12.14 -11.83 4.68
N SER A 409 -12.05 -13.15 4.56
CA SER A 409 -12.80 -13.91 3.56
C SER A 409 -14.29 -13.93 3.89
N ASP A 410 -15.11 -13.94 2.84
CA ASP A 410 -16.55 -14.11 2.90
C ASP A 410 -16.98 -15.05 1.78
N ALA A 411 -17.04 -16.35 2.10
CA ALA A 411 -17.26 -17.41 1.15
C ALA A 411 -18.70 -17.91 1.14
N LEU A 412 -19.14 -18.36 -0.02
CA LEU A 412 -20.44 -19.03 -0.22
C LEU A 412 -20.37 -20.00 -1.38
N ILE A 413 -21.02 -21.15 -1.21
CA ILE A 413 -21.30 -22.12 -2.26
C ILE A 413 -22.56 -21.67 -2.96
N VAL A 414 -22.57 -21.67 -4.28
CA VAL A 414 -23.65 -21.10 -5.10
C VAL A 414 -24.10 -22.11 -6.17
N ASN A 415 -25.39 -22.22 -6.34
CA ASN A 415 -26.03 -22.94 -7.44
C ASN A 415 -27.04 -22.00 -8.12
N ASP A 416 -26.66 -21.45 -9.27
CA ASP A 416 -27.57 -20.65 -10.10
C ASP A 416 -28.40 -21.58 -10.99
N GLN A 417 -29.69 -21.32 -11.02
CA GLN A 417 -30.67 -22.10 -11.76
C GLN A 417 -31.10 -21.39 -13.06
N THR A 418 -31.89 -22.05 -13.89
CA THR A 418 -32.51 -21.47 -15.07
C THR A 418 -33.16 -20.11 -14.79
N ARG A 419 -33.01 -19.16 -15.73
CA ARG A 419 -33.41 -17.74 -15.62
C ARG A 419 -32.59 -16.89 -14.66
N TYR A 420 -31.49 -17.41 -14.12
CA TYR A 420 -30.60 -16.53 -13.37
C TYR A 420 -29.95 -15.50 -14.31
N GLU A 421 -30.01 -14.26 -13.91
CA GLU A 421 -29.42 -13.12 -14.60
C GLU A 421 -28.86 -12.13 -13.59
N ILE A 422 -27.73 -11.50 -13.91
CA ILE A 422 -27.23 -10.35 -13.16
C ILE A 422 -26.61 -9.34 -14.14
N GLY A 423 -27.25 -8.17 -14.25
CA GLY A 423 -26.80 -7.09 -15.13
C GLY A 423 -25.41 -6.59 -14.82
N PRO A 424 -24.77 -5.83 -15.75
CA PRO A 424 -23.47 -5.24 -15.52
C PRO A 424 -23.44 -4.41 -14.24
N HIS A 425 -22.49 -4.72 -13.35
CA HIS A 425 -22.33 -4.05 -12.06
C HIS A 425 -20.88 -4.09 -11.62
N THR A 426 -20.53 -3.26 -10.65
CA THR A 426 -19.31 -3.43 -9.87
C THR A 426 -19.69 -3.88 -8.47
N ASP A 427 -18.86 -4.68 -7.85
CA ASP A 427 -19.11 -5.20 -6.51
C ASP A 427 -19.28 -4.09 -5.45
N ALA A 428 -19.88 -4.45 -4.32
CA ALA A 428 -20.11 -3.53 -3.22
C ALA A 428 -18.82 -2.88 -2.70
N PRO A 429 -18.86 -1.64 -2.20
CA PRO A 429 -17.67 -0.85 -1.85
C PRO A 429 -16.74 -1.47 -0.79
N HIS A 430 -17.26 -2.38 0.04
CA HIS A 430 -16.47 -3.08 1.06
C HIS A 430 -15.75 -4.33 0.55
N ARG A 431 -16.00 -4.79 -0.69
CA ARG A 431 -15.27 -5.89 -1.32
C ARG A 431 -14.00 -5.36 -1.97
N LEU A 432 -12.87 -5.97 -1.69
CA LEU A 432 -11.58 -5.63 -2.29
C LEU A 432 -11.33 -6.49 -3.53
N ILE A 433 -11.48 -7.80 -3.38
CA ILE A 433 -11.16 -8.80 -4.40
C ILE A 433 -12.26 -9.85 -4.38
N SER A 434 -12.77 -10.20 -5.56
CA SER A 434 -13.79 -11.23 -5.75
C SER A 434 -13.21 -12.43 -6.47
N PHE A 435 -13.60 -13.62 -6.03
CA PHE A 435 -13.20 -14.92 -6.57
C PHE A 435 -14.43 -15.68 -7.04
N LEU A 436 -14.38 -16.17 -8.24
CA LEU A 436 -15.40 -17.02 -8.85
C LEU A 436 -14.72 -18.34 -9.26
N PHE A 437 -14.79 -19.36 -8.40
CA PHE A 437 -14.36 -20.70 -8.73
C PHE A 437 -15.49 -21.39 -9.48
N TYR A 438 -15.26 -21.77 -10.72
CA TYR A 438 -16.24 -22.44 -11.57
C TYR A 438 -16.18 -23.94 -11.35
N LEU A 439 -17.32 -24.53 -11.08
CA LEU A 439 -17.47 -25.91 -10.66
C LEU A 439 -18.41 -26.75 -11.57
N PRO A 440 -18.39 -26.61 -12.92
CA PRO A 440 -19.10 -27.53 -13.76
C PRO A 440 -18.38 -28.90 -13.81
N SER A 441 -19.11 -29.98 -14.06
CA SER A 441 -18.53 -31.31 -14.23
C SER A 441 -17.81 -31.51 -15.56
N ASP A 442 -18.18 -30.72 -16.57
CA ASP A 442 -17.68 -30.79 -17.94
C ASP A 442 -17.78 -29.41 -18.64
N ASP A 443 -17.47 -29.34 -19.93
CA ASP A 443 -17.46 -28.13 -20.74
C ASP A 443 -18.79 -27.82 -21.47
N THR A 444 -19.83 -28.59 -21.23
CA THR A 444 -21.13 -28.39 -21.89
C THR A 444 -21.77 -27.04 -21.56
N GLN A 445 -21.51 -26.54 -20.38
CA GLN A 445 -22.01 -25.25 -19.87
C GLN A 445 -21.05 -24.07 -20.08
N LYS A 446 -20.01 -24.19 -20.92
CA LYS A 446 -18.98 -23.15 -21.10
C LYS A 446 -19.51 -21.75 -21.42
N HIS A 447 -20.68 -21.66 -22.07
CA HIS A 447 -21.34 -20.41 -22.42
C HIS A 447 -21.95 -19.66 -21.23
N LEU A 448 -22.12 -20.32 -20.08
CA LEU A 448 -22.66 -19.72 -18.85
C LEU A 448 -21.61 -18.98 -18.01
N GLY A 449 -20.60 -18.43 -18.65
CA GLY A 449 -19.51 -17.73 -18.00
C GLY A 449 -19.88 -16.37 -17.42
N THR A 450 -18.92 -15.72 -16.82
CA THR A 450 -19.03 -14.34 -16.37
C THR A 450 -18.51 -13.40 -17.45
N SER A 451 -19.33 -12.46 -17.89
CA SER A 451 -18.96 -11.49 -18.91
C SER A 451 -18.35 -10.22 -18.29
N ILE A 452 -17.34 -9.70 -18.96
CA ILE A 452 -16.62 -8.45 -18.63
C ILE A 452 -17.16 -7.36 -19.55
N TYR A 453 -17.48 -6.21 -18.98
CA TYR A 453 -18.10 -5.10 -19.69
C TYR A 453 -17.33 -3.80 -19.50
N THR A 454 -17.48 -2.89 -20.49
CA THR A 454 -17.14 -1.46 -20.37
C THR A 454 -18.39 -0.63 -20.65
N HIS A 455 -18.58 0.44 -19.90
CA HIS A 455 -19.68 1.37 -20.17
C HIS A 455 -19.42 2.13 -21.47
N GLN A 456 -20.48 2.48 -22.24
CA GLN A 456 -20.37 3.22 -23.50
C GLN A 456 -19.77 4.61 -23.29
N ASP A 457 -20.07 5.27 -22.17
CA ASP A 457 -19.34 6.45 -21.71
C ASP A 457 -18.08 6.01 -20.93
N PRO A 458 -16.86 6.28 -21.46
CA PRO A 458 -15.61 5.87 -20.82
C PRO A 458 -15.33 6.59 -19.49
N THR A 459 -16.00 7.71 -19.20
CA THR A 459 -15.87 8.45 -17.94
C THR A 459 -16.75 7.89 -16.82
N PHE A 460 -17.74 7.06 -17.16
CA PHE A 460 -18.68 6.50 -16.21
C PHE A 460 -17.99 5.60 -15.19
N THR A 461 -18.32 5.80 -13.92
CA THR A 461 -17.84 4.99 -12.80
C THR A 461 -19.00 4.61 -11.89
N CYS A 462 -18.97 3.39 -11.35
CA CYS A 462 -19.97 2.91 -10.41
C CYS A 462 -19.40 2.89 -8.97
N PRO A 463 -20.09 3.48 -7.98
CA PRO A 463 -19.67 3.42 -6.58
C PRO A 463 -19.79 2.01 -5.98
N GLY A 464 -20.51 1.10 -6.67
CA GLY A 464 -20.76 -0.28 -6.27
C GLY A 464 -22.19 -0.53 -5.81
N GLY A 465 -22.72 -1.70 -6.17
CA GLY A 465 -24.05 -2.18 -5.76
C GLY A 465 -25.15 -2.15 -6.82
N PRO A 466 -25.43 -1.03 -7.53
CA PRO A 466 -26.46 -1.03 -8.56
C PRO A 466 -26.13 -1.96 -9.74
N HIS A 467 -27.14 -2.65 -10.25
CA HIS A 467 -27.08 -3.38 -11.52
C HIS A 467 -27.67 -2.50 -12.61
N TYR A 468 -27.00 -2.50 -13.74
CA TYR A 468 -27.38 -1.69 -14.89
C TYR A 468 -27.91 -2.59 -16.01
N LYS A 469 -28.67 -1.98 -16.95
CA LYS A 469 -29.12 -2.68 -18.14
C LYS A 469 -27.94 -2.93 -19.10
N PHE A 470 -27.92 -4.09 -19.74
CA PHE A 470 -26.87 -4.47 -20.69
C PHE A 470 -26.74 -3.48 -21.87
N GLU A 471 -27.82 -2.82 -22.28
CA GLU A 471 -27.87 -1.89 -23.39
C GLU A 471 -26.91 -0.67 -23.24
N TYR A 472 -26.47 -0.34 -22.02
CA TYR A 472 -25.51 0.75 -21.79
C TYR A 472 -24.05 0.30 -21.83
N PHE A 473 -23.80 -0.98 -22.06
CA PHE A 473 -22.47 -1.57 -21.95
C PHE A 473 -22.05 -2.29 -23.22
N ASN A 474 -20.74 -2.24 -23.46
CA ASN A 474 -20.09 -3.05 -24.49
C ASN A 474 -19.50 -4.29 -23.83
N LYS A 475 -19.93 -5.48 -24.25
CA LYS A 475 -19.33 -6.74 -23.81
C LYS A 475 -17.94 -6.89 -24.41
N GLN A 476 -16.91 -7.00 -23.56
CA GLN A 476 -15.53 -7.17 -23.99
C GLN A 476 -15.19 -8.64 -24.21
N LYS A 477 -15.55 -9.48 -23.25
CA LYS A 477 -15.39 -10.94 -23.35
C LYS A 477 -16.26 -11.65 -22.33
N THR A 478 -16.48 -12.93 -22.54
CA THR A 478 -17.00 -13.85 -21.52
C THR A 478 -15.87 -14.77 -21.08
N VAL A 479 -15.62 -14.84 -19.78
CA VAL A 479 -14.75 -15.86 -19.20
C VAL A 479 -15.55 -17.16 -19.15
N GLU A 480 -15.24 -18.10 -20.04
CA GLU A 480 -15.99 -19.33 -20.21
C GLU A 480 -16.10 -20.13 -18.91
N PHE A 481 -17.28 -20.70 -18.66
CA PHE A 481 -17.58 -21.51 -17.48
C PHE A 481 -17.02 -22.93 -17.64
N LEU A 482 -15.69 -23.07 -17.44
CA LEU A 482 -14.98 -24.34 -17.60
C LEU A 482 -14.68 -25.01 -16.26
N PRO A 483 -14.54 -26.36 -16.24
CA PRO A 483 -14.17 -27.09 -15.04
C PRO A 483 -12.89 -26.57 -14.41
N ASN A 484 -12.88 -26.51 -13.07
CA ASN A 484 -11.69 -26.19 -12.28
C ASN A 484 -11.01 -24.86 -12.68
N ARG A 485 -11.81 -23.85 -13.09
CA ARG A 485 -11.34 -22.52 -13.47
C ARG A 485 -11.66 -21.51 -12.36
N LEU A 486 -10.70 -20.65 -12.07
CA LEU A 486 -10.86 -19.49 -11.20
C LEU A 486 -10.81 -18.21 -12.03
N MET A 487 -11.76 -17.31 -11.82
CA MET A 487 -11.67 -15.90 -12.17
C MET A 487 -11.55 -15.07 -10.88
N MET A 488 -10.52 -14.22 -10.79
CA MET A 488 -10.36 -13.26 -9.70
C MET A 488 -10.25 -11.85 -10.28
N PHE A 489 -10.81 -10.87 -9.59
CA PHE A 489 -10.66 -9.47 -9.99
C PHE A 489 -10.70 -8.51 -8.79
N VAL A 490 -10.05 -7.36 -8.97
CA VAL A 490 -10.10 -6.26 -7.99
C VAL A 490 -11.33 -5.42 -8.27
N ARG A 491 -12.04 -5.10 -7.22
CA ARG A 491 -13.15 -4.15 -7.28
C ARG A 491 -12.61 -2.75 -7.56
N THR A 492 -13.04 -2.17 -8.67
CA THR A 492 -12.80 -0.77 -9.03
C THR A 492 -14.12 -0.10 -9.41
N GLY A 493 -14.13 1.22 -9.59
CA GLY A 493 -15.32 1.90 -10.14
C GLY A 493 -15.65 1.54 -11.60
N LYS A 494 -14.79 0.73 -12.24
CA LYS A 494 -14.94 0.29 -13.64
C LYS A 494 -14.87 -1.21 -13.82
N SER A 495 -14.81 -2.01 -12.75
CA SER A 495 -14.76 -3.49 -12.83
C SER A 495 -16.14 -4.09 -13.11
N PHE A 496 -16.76 -3.65 -14.20
CA PHE A 496 -18.10 -4.12 -14.60
C PHE A 496 -18.08 -5.54 -15.09
N HIS A 497 -18.88 -6.37 -14.45
CA HIS A 497 -19.09 -7.76 -14.80
C HIS A 497 -20.55 -8.14 -14.63
N GLY A 498 -20.97 -9.25 -15.21
CA GLY A 498 -22.34 -9.71 -15.15
C GLY A 498 -22.50 -11.12 -15.73
N VAL A 499 -23.69 -11.66 -15.61
CA VAL A 499 -24.10 -12.93 -16.21
C VAL A 499 -25.37 -12.69 -17.01
N GLU A 500 -25.32 -12.98 -18.30
CA GLU A 500 -26.48 -12.92 -19.17
C GLU A 500 -27.50 -14.00 -18.78
N GLU A 501 -28.76 -13.80 -19.11
CA GLU A 501 -29.84 -14.73 -18.74
C GLU A 501 -29.51 -16.18 -19.11
N VAL A 502 -29.57 -17.05 -18.12
CA VAL A 502 -29.41 -18.50 -18.29
C VAL A 502 -30.71 -19.07 -18.87
N LYS A 503 -30.68 -19.33 -20.17
CA LYS A 503 -31.88 -19.77 -20.93
C LYS A 503 -32.06 -21.28 -20.98
N ASP A 504 -30.99 -22.02 -20.68
CA ASP A 504 -31.02 -23.49 -20.71
C ASP A 504 -31.95 -24.02 -19.63
N GLU A 505 -32.74 -25.04 -19.98
CA GLU A 505 -33.66 -25.71 -19.03
C GLU A 505 -32.87 -26.64 -18.09
N ASN A 506 -33.30 -26.71 -16.83
CA ASN A 506 -32.73 -27.57 -15.79
C ASN A 506 -31.22 -27.32 -15.50
N VAL A 507 -30.77 -26.07 -15.61
CA VAL A 507 -29.38 -25.71 -15.35
C VAL A 507 -29.07 -25.75 -13.86
N SER A 508 -27.87 -26.24 -13.56
CA SER A 508 -27.21 -26.15 -12.27
C SER A 508 -25.81 -25.54 -12.48
N ARG A 509 -25.72 -24.22 -12.44
CA ARG A 509 -24.44 -23.49 -12.58
C ARG A 509 -23.80 -23.36 -11.21
N ARG A 510 -22.83 -24.23 -10.90
CA ARG A 510 -22.21 -24.39 -9.59
C ARG A 510 -20.96 -23.53 -9.46
N LEU A 511 -20.86 -22.77 -8.36
CA LEU A 511 -19.68 -21.95 -8.05
C LEU A 511 -19.35 -22.04 -6.56
N LEU A 512 -18.09 -21.78 -6.29
CA LEU A 512 -17.66 -21.31 -4.98
C LEU A 512 -17.25 -19.83 -5.16
N ILE A 513 -17.90 -18.95 -4.46
CA ILE A 513 -17.57 -17.52 -4.47
C ILE A 513 -16.87 -17.18 -3.15
N ASN A 514 -15.74 -16.51 -3.22
CA ASN A 514 -15.11 -15.91 -2.05
C ASN A 514 -14.87 -14.43 -2.32
N ASN A 515 -14.97 -13.61 -1.28
CA ASN A 515 -14.67 -12.19 -1.36
C ASN A 515 -13.70 -11.84 -0.24
N VAL A 516 -12.59 -11.21 -0.57
CA VAL A 516 -11.82 -10.47 0.43
C VAL A 516 -12.53 -9.15 0.65
N ARG A 517 -13.07 -8.95 1.84
CA ARG A 517 -13.83 -7.74 2.17
C ARG A 517 -13.23 -6.99 3.35
N MET A 518 -13.40 -5.66 3.32
CA MET A 518 -13.13 -4.77 4.47
C MET A 518 -14.29 -4.86 5.45
N ILE A 519 -13.98 -4.81 6.74
CA ILE A 519 -14.94 -4.81 7.85
C ILE A 519 -15.02 -3.43 8.47
#